data_a82d6635f8fc642f9d216d31aec50e10
#
_entry.id   a82d6635f8fc642f9d216d31aec50e10
#
_cell.length_a   1.000
_cell.length_b   1.000
_cell.length_c   1.000
_cell.angle_alpha   90.00
_cell.angle_beta   90.00
_cell.angle_gamma   90.00
#
_symmetry.space_group_name_H-M   'P 1'
#
loop_
_entity.id
_entity.type
_entity.pdbx_description
1 polymer ?
#
loop_
_entity_poly.entity_id
_entity_poly.type
_entity_poly.pdbx_seq_one_letter_code
_entity_poly.pdbx_strand_id
1 'polypeptide(L)'
;MMNIAIPARRSLTVAVGQFQSRPTVKENTAVIVSFIERAAKAGAQVVSFHETATTGYSADAIHTNGHKALTDSERAICSACRKHGIACVVGTAHFSERHGNIKNTALVIDERGRCVCRQSKMQLVADDHWAVPGTQMCTFSLAGVECCAIICHDIRHPELVRLCALKGAQVVFYISWETNLNDTSIALTDQDTLSIYRAQVQARAVENNVWVIHANAAANVTNRALGSHGMSRIVAPTGHVMVEATCSEETLLTHKLDLQLSTRSFACESLRSNYFLRDWYHSGISNIVDASMPPESPVIGPGNMMSPRSSSPLHRSAFASSSSSSVGKRRLSSNG
;
A
#
# COMPACT_ATOMS: atom_id res chain seq x y z
N MET A 1 8.51 38.29 6.87
CA MET A 1 8.80 37.19 7.77
C MET A 1 9.81 36.30 7.07
N MET A 2 11.01 36.15 7.61
CA MET A 2 12.03 35.23 7.05
C MET A 2 11.52 33.80 7.17
N ASN A 3 11.30 33.13 6.03
CA ASN A 3 11.09 31.68 6.00
C ASN A 3 12.40 31.01 6.43
N ILE A 4 12.48 30.64 7.70
CA ILE A 4 13.57 29.78 8.18
C ILE A 4 13.30 28.42 7.55
N ALA A 5 13.99 28.10 6.45
CA ALA A 5 13.97 26.78 5.86
C ALA A 5 14.46 25.78 6.92
N ILE A 6 13.56 24.92 7.39
CA ILE A 6 13.95 23.81 8.27
C ILE A 6 14.96 22.99 7.48
N PRO A 7 16.20 22.77 7.99
CA PRO A 7 17.18 21.99 7.25
C PRO A 7 16.62 20.59 6.98
N ALA A 8 16.70 20.17 5.72
CA ALA A 8 16.22 18.85 5.30
C ALA A 8 16.85 17.77 6.19
N ARG A 9 16.01 16.90 6.74
CA ARG A 9 16.45 15.81 7.61
C ARG A 9 17.38 14.89 6.83
N ARG A 10 18.55 14.57 7.39
CA ARG A 10 19.55 13.72 6.72
C ARG A 10 19.32 12.23 6.93
N SER A 11 18.60 11.83 7.96
CA SER A 11 18.34 10.42 8.26
C SER A 11 16.99 10.21 8.92
N LEU A 12 16.41 9.02 8.72
CA LEU A 12 15.19 8.55 9.35
C LEU A 12 15.39 7.12 9.84
N THR A 13 15.17 6.84 11.12
CA THR A 13 15.17 5.48 11.61
C THR A 13 13.78 4.89 11.49
N VAL A 14 13.64 3.82 10.71
CA VAL A 14 12.38 3.12 10.48
C VAL A 14 12.41 1.73 11.08
N ALA A 15 11.22 1.21 11.39
CA ALA A 15 11.02 -0.17 11.79
C ALA A 15 9.95 -0.84 10.93
N VAL A 16 10.01 -2.16 10.83
CA VAL A 16 8.97 -3.01 10.24
C VAL A 16 8.60 -4.09 11.25
N GLY A 17 7.33 -4.13 11.63
CA GLY A 17 6.79 -5.19 12.48
C GLY A 17 6.20 -6.31 11.61
N GLN A 18 6.92 -7.43 11.49
CA GLN A 18 6.43 -8.63 10.86
C GLN A 18 5.80 -9.54 11.90
N PHE A 19 4.52 -9.90 11.72
CA PHE A 19 3.82 -10.84 12.59
C PHE A 19 2.75 -11.62 11.82
N GLN A 20 2.29 -12.75 12.40
CA GLN A 20 1.15 -13.51 11.91
C GLN A 20 -0.14 -12.88 12.41
N SER A 21 -1.16 -12.77 11.57
CA SER A 21 -2.46 -12.27 12.01
C SER A 21 -3.08 -13.18 13.07
N ARG A 22 -3.80 -12.57 13.99
CA ARG A 22 -4.58 -13.21 15.03
C ARG A 22 -6.05 -13.31 14.60
N PRO A 23 -6.84 -14.21 15.20
CA PRO A 23 -8.25 -14.38 14.85
C PRO A 23 -9.12 -13.12 15.05
N THR A 24 -8.75 -12.24 15.96
CA THR A 24 -9.56 -11.05 16.30
C THR A 24 -8.83 -9.73 16.14
N VAL A 25 -9.57 -8.67 15.82
CA VAL A 25 -9.07 -7.31 15.77
C VAL A 25 -8.41 -6.89 17.10
N LYS A 26 -8.99 -7.30 18.23
CA LYS A 26 -8.46 -6.98 19.56
C LYS A 26 -7.04 -7.57 19.76
N GLU A 27 -6.85 -8.84 19.37
CA GLU A 27 -5.54 -9.50 19.49
C GLU A 27 -4.51 -8.89 18.53
N ASN A 28 -4.89 -8.65 17.27
CA ASN A 28 -4.03 -7.97 16.31
C ASN A 28 -3.62 -6.58 16.82
N THR A 29 -4.58 -5.81 17.36
CA THR A 29 -4.31 -4.49 17.93
C THR A 29 -3.31 -4.57 19.07
N ALA A 30 -3.43 -5.54 19.97
CA ALA A 30 -2.48 -5.74 21.06
C ALA A 30 -1.06 -6.04 20.55
N VAL A 31 -0.94 -6.88 19.52
CA VAL A 31 0.34 -7.16 18.84
C VAL A 31 0.92 -5.88 18.24
N ILE A 32 0.13 -5.12 17.46
CA ILE A 32 0.57 -3.86 16.84
C ILE A 32 1.06 -2.87 17.90
N VAL A 33 0.30 -2.68 18.98
CA VAL A 33 0.68 -1.78 20.10
C VAL A 33 1.99 -2.21 20.75
N SER A 34 2.19 -3.52 20.97
CA SER A 34 3.46 -4.06 21.48
C SER A 34 4.64 -3.77 20.55
N PHE A 35 4.45 -3.93 19.23
CA PHE A 35 5.49 -3.62 18.26
C PHE A 35 5.79 -2.11 18.18
N ILE A 36 4.78 -1.23 18.31
CA ILE A 36 4.96 0.23 18.39
C ILE A 36 5.86 0.58 19.58
N GLU A 37 5.60 0.02 20.77
CA GLU A 37 6.43 0.22 21.95
C GLU A 37 7.86 -0.28 21.74
N ARG A 38 8.03 -1.48 21.18
CA ARG A 38 9.36 -2.07 20.88
C ARG A 38 10.12 -1.23 19.87
N ALA A 39 9.46 -0.77 18.81
CA ALA A 39 10.06 0.09 17.78
C ALA A 39 10.54 1.42 18.35
N ALA A 40 9.72 2.06 19.20
CA ALA A 40 10.12 3.30 19.89
C ALA A 40 11.33 3.08 20.82
N LYS A 41 11.35 1.99 21.60
CA LYS A 41 12.50 1.60 22.43
C LYS A 41 13.77 1.33 21.61
N ALA A 42 13.62 0.84 20.38
CA ALA A 42 14.74 0.64 19.44
C ALA A 42 15.16 1.95 18.71
N GLY A 43 14.56 3.09 19.05
CA GLY A 43 14.89 4.40 18.48
C GLY A 43 14.30 4.66 17.09
N ALA A 44 13.32 3.85 16.65
CA ALA A 44 12.62 4.11 15.41
C ALA A 44 11.70 5.32 15.54
N GLN A 45 11.55 6.06 14.45
CA GLN A 45 10.70 7.24 14.35
C GLN A 45 9.39 6.93 13.61
N VAL A 46 9.41 5.88 12.80
CA VAL A 46 8.26 5.35 12.08
C VAL A 46 8.29 3.83 12.14
N VAL A 47 7.16 3.19 12.39
CA VAL A 47 6.99 1.74 12.26
C VAL A 47 5.92 1.41 11.22
N SER A 48 6.17 0.39 10.39
CA SER A 48 5.24 -0.08 9.37
C SER A 48 4.78 -1.51 9.64
N PHE A 49 3.52 -1.80 9.31
CA PHE A 49 2.89 -3.11 9.42
C PHE A 49 2.24 -3.50 8.10
N HIS A 50 1.98 -4.79 7.93
CA HIS A 50 1.45 -5.37 6.70
C HIS A 50 0.02 -4.92 6.36
N GLU A 51 -0.41 -5.20 5.13
CA GLU A 51 -1.77 -5.03 4.66
C GLU A 51 -2.76 -5.76 5.58
N THR A 52 -3.92 -5.16 5.87
CA THR A 52 -4.96 -5.69 6.76
C THR A 52 -4.45 -6.18 8.13
N ALA A 53 -3.36 -5.58 8.65
CA ALA A 53 -2.74 -5.99 9.91
C ALA A 53 -3.70 -6.00 11.11
N THR A 54 -4.75 -5.17 11.08
CA THR A 54 -5.76 -5.11 12.14
C THR A 54 -6.77 -6.26 12.10
N THR A 55 -7.03 -6.85 10.91
CA THR A 55 -8.09 -7.86 10.70
C THR A 55 -7.58 -9.22 10.27
N GLY A 56 -6.39 -9.29 9.67
CA GLY A 56 -6.06 -10.37 8.76
C GLY A 56 -6.76 -10.20 7.41
N TYR A 57 -6.34 -10.98 6.42
CA TYR A 57 -6.84 -10.90 5.04
C TYR A 57 -7.99 -11.90 4.83
N SER A 58 -9.14 -11.61 5.47
CA SER A 58 -10.35 -12.43 5.37
C SER A 58 -11.57 -11.52 5.28
N ALA A 59 -12.36 -11.67 4.21
CA ALA A 59 -13.62 -10.97 4.05
C ALA A 59 -14.57 -11.22 5.25
N ASP A 60 -14.67 -12.46 5.70
CA ASP A 60 -15.53 -12.82 6.83
C ASP A 60 -15.07 -12.15 8.13
N ALA A 61 -13.77 -12.13 8.39
CA ALA A 61 -13.23 -11.46 9.58
C ALA A 61 -13.47 -9.93 9.52
N ILE A 62 -13.34 -9.32 8.34
CA ILE A 62 -13.58 -7.89 8.15
C ILE A 62 -15.05 -7.54 8.39
N HIS A 63 -15.97 -8.30 7.83
CA HIS A 63 -17.42 -8.08 8.00
C HIS A 63 -17.90 -8.38 9.41
N THR A 64 -17.42 -9.48 10.03
CA THR A 64 -17.83 -9.90 11.37
C THR A 64 -17.38 -8.96 12.47
N ASN A 65 -16.15 -8.39 12.35
CA ASN A 65 -15.62 -7.48 13.37
C ASN A 65 -16.32 -6.11 13.37
N GLY A 66 -16.82 -5.67 12.21
CA GLY A 66 -17.63 -4.47 12.06
C GLY A 66 -16.89 -3.16 12.33
N HIS A 67 -17.57 -2.07 12.05
CA HIS A 67 -17.03 -0.70 12.14
C HIS A 67 -16.49 -0.34 13.54
N LYS A 68 -17.22 -0.75 14.60
CA LYS A 68 -16.85 -0.40 15.98
C LYS A 68 -15.49 -0.96 16.39
N ALA A 69 -15.24 -2.24 16.14
CA ALA A 69 -13.96 -2.87 16.52
C ALA A 69 -12.78 -2.23 15.84
N LEU A 70 -12.92 -1.88 14.53
CA LEU A 70 -11.88 -1.20 13.77
C LEU A 70 -11.64 0.24 14.26
N THR A 71 -12.70 0.97 14.60
CA THR A 71 -12.58 2.32 15.20
C THR A 71 -11.88 2.26 16.56
N ASP A 72 -12.20 1.30 17.40
CA ASP A 72 -11.54 1.11 18.69
C ASP A 72 -10.07 0.71 18.53
N SER A 73 -9.75 -0.13 17.54
CA SER A 73 -8.37 -0.48 17.16
C SER A 73 -7.58 0.75 16.72
N GLU A 74 -8.13 1.54 15.81
CA GLU A 74 -7.50 2.79 15.36
C GLU A 74 -7.19 3.73 16.52
N ARG A 75 -8.15 3.94 17.43
CA ARG A 75 -7.95 4.77 18.62
C ARG A 75 -6.82 4.25 19.51
N ALA A 76 -6.74 2.93 19.70
CA ALA A 76 -5.69 2.31 20.49
C ALA A 76 -4.30 2.50 19.84
N ILE A 77 -4.20 2.32 18.52
CA ILE A 77 -2.96 2.53 17.76
C ILE A 77 -2.55 4.01 17.80
N CYS A 78 -3.47 4.96 17.56
CA CYS A 78 -3.23 6.40 17.69
C CYS A 78 -2.73 6.77 19.11
N SER A 79 -3.33 6.19 20.14
CA SER A 79 -2.92 6.40 21.53
C SER A 79 -1.50 5.87 21.80
N ALA A 80 -1.16 4.69 21.26
CA ALA A 80 0.19 4.12 21.37
C ALA A 80 1.22 4.99 20.64
N CYS A 81 0.94 5.44 19.42
CA CYS A 81 1.79 6.35 18.66
C CYS A 81 2.09 7.63 19.47
N ARG A 82 1.05 8.26 20.03
CA ARG A 82 1.19 9.45 20.87
C ARG A 82 1.99 9.18 22.15
N LYS A 83 1.69 8.08 22.82
CA LYS A 83 2.35 7.71 24.07
C LYS A 83 3.86 7.52 23.88
N HIS A 84 4.24 6.92 22.78
CA HIS A 84 5.64 6.55 22.51
C HIS A 84 6.36 7.53 21.57
N GLY A 85 5.68 8.57 21.05
CA GLY A 85 6.25 9.59 20.17
C GLY A 85 6.76 9.03 18.84
N ILE A 86 6.08 8.03 18.28
CA ILE A 86 6.48 7.33 17.04
C ILE A 86 5.33 7.35 16.03
N ALA A 87 5.64 7.59 14.76
CA ALA A 87 4.67 7.50 13.68
C ALA A 87 4.42 6.04 13.26
N CYS A 88 3.28 5.76 12.62
CA CYS A 88 2.89 4.43 12.22
C CYS A 88 2.24 4.41 10.84
N VAL A 89 2.55 3.39 10.03
CA VAL A 89 1.82 3.03 8.81
C VAL A 89 1.27 1.62 9.01
N VAL A 90 -0.05 1.46 9.04
CA VAL A 90 -0.69 0.17 9.36
C VAL A 90 -1.82 -0.17 8.39
N GLY A 91 -1.82 -1.40 7.90
CA GLY A 91 -2.90 -1.93 7.06
C GLY A 91 -4.17 -2.21 7.87
N THR A 92 -5.31 -1.71 7.37
CA THR A 92 -6.62 -1.88 8.00
C THR A 92 -7.74 -1.86 6.97
N ALA A 93 -8.88 -2.45 7.29
CA ALA A 93 -10.13 -2.18 6.60
C ALA A 93 -10.72 -0.86 7.15
N HIS A 94 -11.19 0.01 6.28
CA HIS A 94 -11.80 1.28 6.65
C HIS A 94 -13.23 1.39 6.09
N PHE A 95 -14.20 1.59 6.97
CA PHE A 95 -15.60 1.82 6.58
C PHE A 95 -15.80 3.29 6.24
N SER A 96 -16.24 3.57 5.00
CA SER A 96 -16.59 4.93 4.58
C SER A 96 -17.94 5.33 5.18
N GLU A 97 -17.96 6.41 5.96
CA GLU A 97 -19.19 6.90 6.61
C GLU A 97 -20.28 7.30 5.61
N ARG A 98 -19.90 7.81 4.42
CA ARG A 98 -20.88 8.36 3.44
C ARG A 98 -21.58 7.30 2.60
N HIS A 99 -20.98 6.12 2.40
CA HIS A 99 -21.48 5.16 1.40
C HIS A 99 -21.56 3.72 1.93
N GLY A 100 -21.19 3.45 3.17
CA GLY A 100 -21.13 2.09 3.72
C GLY A 100 -20.10 1.19 3.04
N ASN A 101 -19.30 1.72 2.12
CA ASN A 101 -18.28 0.99 1.41
C ASN A 101 -17.07 0.72 2.33
N ILE A 102 -16.46 -0.44 2.14
CA ILE A 102 -15.22 -0.79 2.85
C ILE A 102 -14.05 -0.56 1.90
N LYS A 103 -12.94 -0.05 2.43
CA LYS A 103 -11.70 0.16 1.69
C LYS A 103 -10.56 -0.60 2.35
N ASN A 104 -9.70 -1.21 1.55
CA ASN A 104 -8.41 -1.72 1.98
C ASN A 104 -7.46 -0.52 2.09
N THR A 105 -6.97 -0.22 3.28
CA THR A 105 -6.37 1.08 3.59
C THR A 105 -5.06 0.95 4.35
N ALA A 106 -4.06 1.72 3.93
CA ALA A 106 -2.91 2.07 4.76
C ALA A 106 -3.27 3.32 5.58
N LEU A 107 -3.45 3.12 6.88
CA LEU A 107 -3.69 4.18 7.84
C LEU A 107 -2.33 4.75 8.26
N VAL A 108 -2.15 6.05 8.08
CA VAL A 108 -0.93 6.79 8.42
C VAL A 108 -1.18 7.66 9.63
N ILE A 109 -0.39 7.47 10.68
CA ILE A 109 -0.52 8.13 11.97
C ILE A 109 0.80 8.81 12.31
N ASP A 110 0.77 10.09 12.70
CA ASP A 110 1.96 10.82 13.12
C ASP A 110 2.39 10.49 14.57
N GLU A 111 3.54 10.99 14.98
CA GLU A 111 4.10 10.81 16.32
C GLU A 111 3.25 11.47 17.43
N ARG A 112 2.27 12.29 17.06
CA ARG A 112 1.29 12.88 17.98
C ARG A 112 0.01 12.05 18.06
N GLY A 113 -0.05 10.92 17.34
CA GLY A 113 -1.22 10.05 17.28
C GLY A 113 -2.37 10.61 16.46
N ARG A 114 -2.11 11.51 15.51
CA ARG A 114 -3.11 12.03 14.58
C ARG A 114 -3.07 11.23 13.29
N CYS A 115 -4.24 10.87 12.77
CA CYS A 115 -4.35 10.33 11.43
C CYS A 115 -4.04 11.44 10.42
N VAL A 116 -2.98 11.29 9.64
CA VAL A 116 -2.57 12.25 8.61
C VAL A 116 -2.99 11.83 7.21
N CYS A 117 -3.13 10.53 6.95
CA CYS A 117 -3.54 10.01 5.65
C CYS A 117 -4.24 8.65 5.78
N ARG A 118 -5.17 8.39 4.87
CA ARG A 118 -5.79 7.07 4.62
C ARG A 118 -5.61 6.75 3.13
N GLN A 119 -4.48 6.13 2.80
CA GLN A 119 -4.23 5.68 1.42
C GLN A 119 -5.01 4.38 1.19
N SER A 120 -5.99 4.42 0.31
CA SER A 120 -6.73 3.22 -0.09
C SER A 120 -6.02 2.49 -1.23
N LYS A 121 -6.11 1.16 -1.24
CA LYS A 121 -5.59 0.31 -2.33
C LYS A 121 -6.20 0.72 -3.66
N MET A 122 -5.37 0.98 -4.64
CA MET A 122 -5.79 1.49 -5.95
C MET A 122 -6.17 0.34 -6.89
N GLN A 123 -5.41 -0.75 -6.82
CA GLN A 123 -5.56 -1.91 -7.70
C GLN A 123 -5.98 -3.13 -6.88
N LEU A 124 -7.27 -3.45 -6.95
CA LEU A 124 -7.84 -4.59 -6.24
C LEU A 124 -7.52 -5.91 -6.97
N VAL A 125 -7.40 -6.98 -6.22
CA VAL A 125 -7.36 -8.36 -6.72
C VAL A 125 -8.72 -9.04 -6.49
N ALA A 126 -8.91 -10.24 -7.04
CA ALA A 126 -10.18 -10.98 -6.89
C ALA A 126 -10.57 -11.19 -5.42
N ASP A 127 -9.58 -11.44 -4.56
CA ASP A 127 -9.81 -11.64 -3.12
C ASP A 127 -10.17 -10.36 -2.35
N ASP A 128 -10.03 -9.19 -2.99
CA ASP A 128 -10.47 -7.89 -2.43
C ASP A 128 -11.97 -7.60 -2.69
N HIS A 129 -12.79 -8.59 -3.03
CA HIS A 129 -14.22 -8.43 -3.33
C HIS A 129 -15.04 -7.73 -2.22
N TRP A 130 -14.47 -7.65 -1.01
CA TRP A 130 -15.04 -6.94 0.13
C TRP A 130 -14.76 -5.43 0.10
N ALA A 131 -13.87 -4.95 -0.76
CA ALA A 131 -13.43 -3.57 -0.81
C ALA A 131 -13.79 -2.87 -2.11
N VAL A 132 -13.84 -1.53 -2.07
CA VAL A 132 -13.88 -0.68 -3.25
C VAL A 132 -12.52 -0.03 -3.48
N PRO A 133 -12.09 0.20 -4.74
CA PRO A 133 -10.79 0.78 -5.04
C PRO A 133 -10.66 2.22 -4.53
N GLY A 134 -9.42 2.63 -4.25
CA GLY A 134 -9.06 4.02 -4.06
C GLY A 134 -9.20 4.82 -5.36
N THR A 135 -9.34 6.13 -5.22
CA THR A 135 -9.47 7.06 -6.35
C THR A 135 -8.36 8.10 -6.39
N GLN A 136 -7.54 8.17 -5.34
CA GLN A 136 -6.47 9.16 -5.19
C GLN A 136 -5.25 8.53 -4.54
N MET A 137 -4.07 8.90 -5.04
CA MET A 137 -2.80 8.64 -4.37
C MET A 137 -2.40 9.87 -3.55
N CYS A 138 -1.78 9.63 -2.40
CA CYS A 138 -1.35 10.70 -1.49
C CYS A 138 0.15 10.63 -1.24
N THR A 139 0.78 11.81 -1.12
CA THR A 139 2.02 11.98 -0.36
C THR A 139 1.68 12.53 1.02
N PHE A 140 2.54 12.28 1.98
CA PHE A 140 2.37 12.74 3.36
C PHE A 140 3.74 12.87 4.03
N SER A 141 3.83 13.73 5.05
CA SER A 141 5.07 13.89 5.81
C SER A 141 5.03 13.11 7.13
N LEU A 142 6.03 12.26 7.38
CA LEU A 142 6.28 11.62 8.66
C LEU A 142 7.67 11.99 9.18
N ALA A 143 7.73 12.46 10.41
CA ALA A 143 8.97 12.91 11.03
C ALA A 143 9.76 13.90 10.15
N GLY A 144 9.08 14.73 9.36
CA GLY A 144 9.67 15.72 8.46
C GLY A 144 10.26 15.14 7.17
N VAL A 145 9.84 13.94 6.76
CA VAL A 145 10.26 13.26 5.50
C VAL A 145 9.03 13.01 4.64
N GLU A 146 9.12 13.41 3.37
CA GLU A 146 8.05 13.14 2.40
C GLU A 146 7.99 11.67 2.03
N CYS A 147 6.81 11.08 2.18
CA CYS A 147 6.54 9.66 2.03
C CYS A 147 5.30 9.42 1.16
N CYS A 148 5.14 8.19 0.70
CA CYS A 148 3.88 7.67 0.19
C CYS A 148 3.68 6.22 0.65
N ALA A 149 2.47 5.69 0.45
CA ALA A 149 2.18 4.28 0.72
C ALA A 149 1.50 3.64 -0.49
N ILE A 150 1.84 2.38 -0.75
CA ILE A 150 1.19 1.50 -1.73
C ILE A 150 0.84 0.18 -1.06
N ILE A 151 -0.19 -0.49 -1.57
CA ILE A 151 -0.75 -1.68 -0.94
C ILE A 151 -0.72 -2.86 -1.90
N CYS A 152 0.07 -3.89 -1.57
CA CYS A 152 0.10 -5.22 -2.21
C CYS A 152 0.14 -5.13 -3.75
N HIS A 153 -0.96 -5.44 -4.43
CA HIS A 153 -1.04 -5.47 -5.90
C HIS A 153 -0.67 -4.14 -6.58
N ASP A 154 -0.76 -3.01 -5.87
CA ASP A 154 -0.32 -1.70 -6.36
C ASP A 154 1.16 -1.72 -6.81
N ILE A 155 1.99 -2.61 -6.25
CA ILE A 155 3.41 -2.76 -6.62
C ILE A 155 3.61 -3.08 -8.10
N ARG A 156 2.62 -3.70 -8.76
CA ARG A 156 2.67 -4.07 -10.19
C ARG A 156 2.47 -2.88 -11.11
N HIS A 157 2.07 -1.72 -10.56
CA HIS A 157 1.83 -0.48 -11.28
C HIS A 157 2.93 0.54 -10.92
N PRO A 158 4.07 0.54 -11.63
CA PRO A 158 5.23 1.38 -11.31
C PRO A 158 4.89 2.88 -11.29
N GLU A 159 3.85 3.27 -12.03
CA GLU A 159 3.38 4.65 -12.12
C GLU A 159 2.96 5.22 -10.76
N LEU A 160 2.35 4.40 -9.89
CA LEU A 160 1.90 4.83 -8.57
C LEU A 160 3.08 5.30 -7.71
N VAL A 161 4.20 4.58 -7.74
CA VAL A 161 5.43 4.99 -7.05
C VAL A 161 6.12 6.14 -7.76
N ARG A 162 6.21 6.08 -9.11
CA ARG A 162 6.83 7.12 -9.93
C ARG A 162 6.22 8.48 -9.69
N LEU A 163 4.90 8.59 -9.73
CA LEU A 163 4.18 9.85 -9.54
C LEU A 163 4.38 10.42 -8.13
N CYS A 164 4.36 9.56 -7.09
CA CYS A 164 4.65 9.99 -5.72
C CYS A 164 6.10 10.46 -5.55
N ALA A 165 7.08 9.77 -6.16
CA ALA A 165 8.48 10.19 -6.15
C ALA A 165 8.67 11.54 -6.86
N LEU A 166 7.98 11.77 -7.98
CA LEU A 166 7.96 13.06 -8.69
C LEU A 166 7.30 14.16 -7.85
N LYS A 167 6.28 13.83 -7.04
CA LYS A 167 5.64 14.77 -6.11
C LYS A 167 6.51 15.12 -4.90
N GLY A 168 7.54 14.32 -4.60
CA GLY A 168 8.48 14.61 -3.52
C GLY A 168 8.82 13.45 -2.60
N ALA A 169 8.10 12.33 -2.67
CA ALA A 169 8.30 11.20 -1.77
C ALA A 169 9.73 10.63 -1.88
N GLN A 170 10.39 10.54 -0.73
CA GLN A 170 11.72 9.96 -0.56
C GLN A 170 11.67 8.54 0.01
N VAL A 171 10.56 8.19 0.67
CA VAL A 171 10.32 6.90 1.31
C VAL A 171 8.96 6.37 0.88
N VAL A 172 8.93 5.14 0.41
CA VAL A 172 7.72 4.40 0.04
C VAL A 172 7.46 3.33 1.08
N PHE A 173 6.32 3.41 1.74
CA PHE A 173 5.83 2.32 2.58
C PHE A 173 5.03 1.36 1.71
N TYR A 174 5.56 0.19 1.48
CA TYR A 174 4.90 -0.89 0.77
C TYR A 174 4.39 -1.89 1.80
N ILE A 175 3.06 -1.93 1.99
CA ILE A 175 2.42 -2.89 2.87
C ILE A 175 1.72 -3.96 2.04
N SER A 176 1.89 -5.22 2.38
CA SER A 176 1.37 -6.30 1.56
C SER A 176 0.87 -7.48 2.38
N TRP A 177 0.02 -8.27 1.73
CA TRP A 177 -0.31 -9.64 2.06
C TRP A 177 -0.11 -10.44 0.78
N GLU A 178 1.14 -10.79 0.51
CA GLU A 178 1.50 -11.50 -0.70
C GLU A 178 0.97 -12.93 -0.67
N THR A 179 0.32 -13.34 -1.74
CA THR A 179 -0.16 -14.70 -1.96
C THR A 179 0.53 -15.32 -3.16
N ASN A 180 0.31 -16.60 -3.39
CA ASN A 180 0.84 -17.27 -4.58
C ASN A 180 0.33 -16.61 -5.87
N LEU A 181 1.22 -16.45 -6.85
CA LEU A 181 0.90 -15.86 -8.15
C LEU A 181 0.17 -16.90 -9.05
N ASN A 182 -1.03 -17.31 -8.63
CA ASN A 182 -1.80 -18.34 -9.34
C ASN A 182 -2.48 -17.83 -10.63
N ASP A 183 -2.46 -16.53 -10.90
CA ASP A 183 -3.12 -15.90 -12.05
C ASP A 183 -2.29 -15.96 -13.35
N THR A 184 -1.19 -16.66 -13.34
CA THR A 184 -0.35 -16.78 -14.54
C THR A 184 -0.69 -18.08 -15.27
N SER A 185 -0.69 -18.04 -16.60
CA SER A 185 -0.74 -19.26 -17.45
C SER A 185 0.48 -20.16 -17.28
N ILE A 186 1.44 -19.76 -16.45
CA ILE A 186 2.67 -20.47 -16.14
C ILE A 186 2.58 -20.96 -14.70
N ALA A 187 2.78 -22.26 -14.48
CA ALA A 187 2.90 -22.81 -13.13
C ALA A 187 4.19 -22.30 -12.48
N LEU A 188 4.04 -21.47 -11.44
CA LEU A 188 5.16 -20.93 -10.66
C LEU A 188 5.35 -21.74 -9.38
N THR A 189 6.60 -21.97 -9.01
CA THR A 189 6.95 -22.50 -7.69
C THR A 189 6.86 -21.39 -6.64
N ASP A 190 6.82 -21.75 -5.35
CA ASP A 190 6.89 -20.77 -4.25
C ASP A 190 8.18 -19.94 -4.34
N GLN A 191 9.29 -20.53 -4.78
CA GLN A 191 10.56 -19.83 -4.97
C GLN A 191 10.50 -18.80 -6.10
N ASP A 192 9.82 -19.12 -7.21
CA ASP A 192 9.61 -18.17 -8.32
C ASP A 192 8.76 -16.99 -7.84
N THR A 193 7.70 -17.27 -7.09
CA THR A 193 6.81 -16.26 -6.51
C THR A 193 7.59 -15.29 -5.61
N LEU A 194 8.38 -15.81 -4.67
CA LEU A 194 9.23 -15.00 -3.77
C LEU A 194 10.25 -14.16 -4.55
N SER A 195 10.85 -14.73 -5.59
CA SER A 195 11.80 -14.02 -6.46
C SER A 195 11.17 -12.87 -7.21
N ILE A 196 9.95 -13.06 -7.74
CA ILE A 196 9.19 -12.01 -8.43
C ILE A 196 8.85 -10.86 -7.47
N TYR A 197 8.32 -11.15 -6.29
CA TYR A 197 8.02 -10.10 -5.30
C TYR A 197 9.27 -9.34 -4.88
N ARG A 198 10.37 -10.04 -4.63
CA ARG A 198 11.65 -9.42 -4.31
C ARG A 198 12.12 -8.47 -5.41
N ALA A 199 12.08 -8.94 -6.68
CA ALA A 199 12.48 -8.13 -7.84
C ALA A 199 11.61 -6.87 -7.98
N GLN A 200 10.30 -6.97 -7.78
CA GLN A 200 9.39 -5.83 -7.85
C GLN A 200 9.73 -4.77 -6.81
N VAL A 201 9.96 -5.16 -5.54
CA VAL A 201 10.32 -4.21 -4.47
C VAL A 201 11.64 -3.49 -4.77
N GLN A 202 12.66 -4.24 -5.22
CA GLN A 202 13.96 -3.68 -5.60
C GLN A 202 13.85 -2.75 -6.82
N ALA A 203 13.04 -3.11 -7.82
CA ALA A 203 12.80 -2.29 -9.00
C ALA A 203 12.19 -0.93 -8.60
N ARG A 204 11.16 -0.91 -7.74
CA ARG A 204 10.54 0.35 -7.27
C ARG A 204 11.54 1.27 -6.57
N ALA A 205 12.50 0.71 -5.84
CA ALA A 205 13.55 1.50 -5.20
C ALA A 205 14.52 2.11 -6.23
N VAL A 206 15.06 1.28 -7.13
CA VAL A 206 16.11 1.69 -8.09
C VAL A 206 15.57 2.65 -9.13
N GLU A 207 14.46 2.32 -9.79
CA GLU A 207 13.91 3.11 -10.90
C GLU A 207 13.43 4.52 -10.48
N ASN A 208 13.28 4.75 -9.18
CA ASN A 208 12.86 6.03 -8.62
C ASN A 208 13.93 6.69 -7.73
N ASN A 209 15.01 5.99 -7.37
CA ASN A 209 15.99 6.36 -6.34
C ASN A 209 15.32 6.78 -5.03
N VAL A 210 14.49 5.91 -4.46
CA VAL A 210 13.78 6.09 -3.19
C VAL A 210 14.01 4.89 -2.27
N TRP A 211 13.86 5.09 -0.97
CA TRP A 211 13.79 4.00 -0.01
C TRP A 211 12.45 3.27 -0.11
N VAL A 212 12.45 1.95 -0.06
CA VAL A 212 11.22 1.14 0.03
C VAL A 212 11.22 0.34 1.32
N ILE A 213 10.20 0.56 2.14
CA ILE A 213 9.98 -0.10 3.43
C ILE A 213 8.84 -1.10 3.22
N HIS A 214 9.20 -2.37 3.04
CA HIS A 214 8.25 -3.43 2.77
C HIS A 214 7.86 -4.17 4.05
N ALA A 215 6.58 -4.11 4.40
CA ALA A 215 5.97 -4.85 5.49
C ALA A 215 5.01 -5.91 4.94
N ASN A 216 5.29 -7.18 5.20
CA ASN A 216 4.47 -8.31 4.82
C ASN A 216 4.10 -9.15 6.05
N ALA A 217 2.96 -9.84 6.02
CA ALA A 217 2.57 -10.74 7.10
C ALA A 217 3.50 -11.97 7.16
N ALA A 218 3.90 -12.36 8.35
CA ALA A 218 4.66 -13.60 8.55
C ALA A 218 3.88 -14.82 8.07
N ALA A 219 4.56 -15.81 7.52
CA ALA A 219 3.94 -17.05 7.12
C ALA A 219 3.42 -17.82 8.33
N ASN A 220 2.19 -18.34 8.24
CA ASN A 220 1.66 -19.25 9.21
C ASN A 220 1.60 -20.66 8.61
N VAL A 221 2.51 -21.53 9.04
CA VAL A 221 2.66 -22.90 8.49
C VAL A 221 1.51 -23.83 8.84
N THR A 222 0.78 -23.53 9.91
CA THR A 222 -0.36 -24.34 10.37
C THR A 222 -1.71 -23.84 9.85
N ASN A 223 -1.83 -22.55 9.61
CA ASN A 223 -3.03 -21.93 9.07
C ASN A 223 -2.67 -20.81 8.07
N ARG A 224 -2.62 -21.15 6.80
CA ARG A 224 -2.24 -20.21 5.73
C ARG A 224 -3.16 -18.98 5.63
N ALA A 225 -4.39 -19.06 6.13
CA ALA A 225 -5.32 -17.94 6.17
C ALA A 225 -4.91 -16.84 7.19
N LEU A 226 -3.99 -17.15 8.10
CA LEU A 226 -3.48 -16.20 9.11
C LEU A 226 -2.08 -15.67 8.80
N GLY A 227 -1.55 -15.95 7.64
CA GLY A 227 -0.20 -15.51 7.24
C GLY A 227 -0.03 -15.39 5.73
N SER A 228 1.08 -14.78 5.35
CA SER A 228 1.52 -14.59 3.96
C SER A 228 2.87 -15.28 3.74
N HIS A 229 3.80 -14.65 3.02
CA HIS A 229 5.13 -15.20 2.75
C HIS A 229 6.22 -14.66 3.69
N GLY A 230 5.90 -13.70 4.57
CA GLY A 230 6.92 -13.03 5.38
C GLY A 230 7.89 -12.22 4.53
N MET A 231 9.20 -12.35 4.82
CA MET A 231 10.25 -11.71 4.04
C MET A 231 10.12 -10.18 3.97
N SER A 232 9.58 -9.55 5.03
CA SER A 232 9.59 -8.10 5.15
C SER A 232 11.00 -7.56 5.01
N ARG A 233 11.18 -6.41 4.34
CA ARG A 233 12.53 -5.92 4.02
C ARG A 233 12.59 -4.40 3.92
N ILE A 234 13.80 -3.86 4.08
CA ILE A 234 14.10 -2.46 3.82
C ILE A 234 15.08 -2.40 2.66
N VAL A 235 14.71 -1.72 1.59
CA VAL A 235 15.47 -1.64 0.33
C VAL A 235 15.97 -0.22 0.12
N ALA A 236 17.27 -0.08 -0.11
CA ALA A 236 17.92 1.19 -0.40
C ALA A 236 17.60 1.70 -1.81
N PRO A 237 17.76 3.01 -2.09
CA PRO A 237 17.59 3.59 -3.43
C PRO A 237 18.46 2.98 -4.51
N THR A 238 19.50 2.23 -4.13
CA THR A 238 20.39 1.47 -5.01
C THR A 238 19.90 0.06 -5.31
N GLY A 239 18.75 -0.35 -4.74
CA GLY A 239 18.19 -1.70 -4.87
C GLY A 239 18.75 -2.73 -3.89
N HIS A 240 19.73 -2.37 -3.06
CA HIS A 240 20.25 -3.28 -2.05
C HIS A 240 19.25 -3.52 -0.93
N VAL A 241 19.04 -4.77 -0.57
CA VAL A 241 18.27 -5.16 0.62
C VAL A 241 19.15 -4.98 1.83
N MET A 242 18.83 -4.00 2.67
CA MET A 242 19.62 -3.64 3.85
C MET A 242 19.38 -4.58 5.02
N VAL A 243 18.12 -4.93 5.24
CA VAL A 243 17.67 -5.91 6.25
C VAL A 243 16.47 -6.66 5.70
N GLU A 244 16.34 -7.92 6.06
CA GLU A 244 15.25 -8.79 5.64
C GLU A 244 14.89 -9.77 6.74
N ALA A 245 13.60 -10.00 6.96
CA ALA A 245 13.08 -11.00 7.87
C ALA A 245 13.07 -12.39 7.22
N THR A 246 12.94 -13.43 8.04
CA THR A 246 12.61 -14.78 7.55
C THR A 246 11.13 -14.88 7.15
N CYS A 247 10.73 -16.00 6.57
CA CYS A 247 9.34 -16.21 6.14
C CYS A 247 8.35 -16.19 7.32
N SER A 248 8.65 -16.91 8.42
CA SER A 248 7.66 -17.23 9.47
C SER A 248 7.92 -16.57 10.83
N GLU A 249 9.07 -15.96 11.01
CA GLU A 249 9.43 -15.36 12.30
C GLU A 249 8.66 -14.06 12.55
N GLU A 250 8.11 -13.91 13.75
CA GLU A 250 7.56 -12.64 14.22
C GLU A 250 8.70 -11.76 14.72
N THR A 251 9.05 -10.74 13.96
CA THR A 251 10.26 -9.97 14.21
C THR A 251 10.05 -8.47 14.00
N LEU A 252 10.92 -7.69 14.65
CA LEU A 252 11.03 -6.25 14.43
C LEU A 252 12.34 -5.97 13.69
N LEU A 253 12.23 -5.59 12.43
CA LEU A 253 13.37 -5.05 11.68
C LEU A 253 13.54 -3.57 12.00
N THR A 254 14.77 -3.09 12.07
CA THR A 254 15.08 -1.66 12.21
C THR A 254 16.23 -1.29 11.30
N HIS A 255 16.16 -0.09 10.71
CA HIS A 255 17.27 0.46 9.91
C HIS A 255 17.25 1.98 9.93
N LYS A 256 18.43 2.58 9.94
CA LYS A 256 18.61 4.04 9.82
C LYS A 256 18.85 4.37 8.35
N LEU A 257 17.85 4.98 7.71
CA LEU A 257 17.91 5.42 6.32
C LEU A 257 18.85 6.64 6.19
N ASP A 258 19.76 6.62 5.23
CA ASP A 258 20.43 7.83 4.75
C ASP A 258 19.57 8.46 3.66
N LEU A 259 18.90 9.56 3.98
CA LEU A 259 18.01 10.24 3.06
C LEU A 259 18.73 10.98 1.93
N GLN A 260 20.06 11.17 2.03
CA GLN A 260 20.85 11.73 0.95
C GLN A 260 20.92 10.79 -0.26
N LEU A 261 20.76 9.48 -0.04
CA LEU A 261 20.69 8.49 -1.12
C LEU A 261 19.37 8.55 -1.89
N SER A 262 18.32 9.11 -1.29
CA SER A 262 17.00 9.24 -1.93
C SER A 262 16.93 10.51 -2.78
N THR A 263 17.69 10.52 -3.86
CA THR A 263 17.81 11.68 -4.76
C THR A 263 16.62 11.87 -5.67
N ARG A 264 15.86 10.81 -5.92
CA ARG A 264 14.77 10.74 -6.90
C ARG A 264 15.23 11.09 -8.32
N SER A 265 16.55 11.00 -8.60
CA SER A 265 17.14 11.47 -9.84
C SER A 265 16.57 10.76 -11.07
N PHE A 266 16.40 9.43 -11.02
CA PHE A 266 15.82 8.68 -12.13
C PHE A 266 14.33 8.99 -12.31
N ALA A 267 13.59 9.22 -11.23
CA ALA A 267 12.22 9.70 -11.36
C ALA A 267 12.19 11.08 -12.03
N CYS A 268 12.95 12.04 -11.51
CA CYS A 268 12.98 13.43 -12.03
C CYS A 268 13.52 13.53 -13.46
N GLU A 269 14.34 12.58 -13.91
CA GLU A 269 14.79 12.51 -15.29
C GLU A 269 13.62 12.45 -16.28
N SER A 270 12.53 11.76 -15.93
CA SER A 270 11.35 11.61 -16.79
C SER A 270 10.60 12.93 -17.05
N LEU A 271 10.91 14.00 -16.32
CA LEU A 271 10.34 15.35 -16.54
C LEU A 271 11.20 16.25 -17.45
N ARG A 272 12.37 15.78 -17.90
CA ARG A 272 13.22 16.57 -18.80
C ARG A 272 12.55 16.80 -20.14
N SER A 273 12.90 17.92 -20.81
CA SER A 273 12.24 18.46 -22.01
C SER A 273 12.36 17.49 -23.13
N ASN A 274 12.62 16.55 -23.48
CA ASN A 274 12.71 15.70 -24.69
C ASN A 274 12.21 14.27 -24.47
N TYR A 275 11.64 14.00 -23.31
CA TYR A 275 11.13 12.67 -23.01
C TYR A 275 9.68 12.52 -23.45
N PHE A 276 9.38 11.42 -24.12
CA PHE A 276 8.06 11.09 -24.65
C PHE A 276 6.95 11.14 -23.61
N LEU A 277 7.23 10.69 -22.39
CA LEU A 277 6.22 10.60 -21.29
C LEU A 277 6.14 11.88 -20.44
N ARG A 278 6.91 12.93 -20.75
CA ARG A 278 7.01 14.13 -19.91
C ARG A 278 5.64 14.75 -19.56
N ASP A 279 4.82 14.98 -20.58
CA ASP A 279 3.54 15.66 -20.40
C ASP A 279 2.54 14.75 -19.65
N TRP A 280 2.62 13.46 -19.87
CA TRP A 280 1.85 12.48 -19.12
C TRP A 280 2.20 12.50 -17.63
N TYR A 281 3.50 12.53 -17.29
CA TYR A 281 3.94 12.63 -15.90
C TYR A 281 3.54 13.96 -15.25
N HIS A 282 3.64 15.08 -15.96
CA HIS A 282 3.17 16.37 -15.45
C HIS A 282 1.68 16.36 -15.13
N SER A 283 0.86 15.79 -16.00
CA SER A 283 -0.56 15.61 -15.76
C SER A 283 -0.82 14.66 -14.57
N GLY A 284 -0.07 13.55 -14.51
CA GLY A 284 -0.20 12.57 -13.43
C GLY A 284 0.14 13.13 -12.05
N ILE A 285 1.19 13.94 -11.93
CA ILE A 285 1.61 14.56 -10.65
C ILE A 285 0.51 15.44 -10.07
N SER A 286 -0.27 16.14 -10.91
CA SER A 286 -1.37 16.99 -10.44
C SER A 286 -2.50 16.21 -9.75
N ASN A 287 -2.60 14.91 -9.99
CA ASN A 287 -3.58 14.03 -9.34
C ASN A 287 -3.10 13.44 -8.01
N ILE A 288 -1.84 13.71 -7.62
CA ILE A 288 -1.31 13.25 -6.33
C ILE A 288 -1.63 14.31 -5.26
N VAL A 289 -2.37 13.91 -4.24
CA VAL A 289 -2.76 14.77 -3.13
C VAL A 289 -1.65 14.84 -2.09
N ASP A 290 -1.32 16.03 -1.62
CA ASP A 290 -0.47 16.22 -0.45
C ASP A 290 -1.35 16.22 0.81
N ALA A 291 -1.34 15.12 1.54
CA ALA A 291 -2.14 14.97 2.75
C ALA A 291 -1.58 15.73 3.96
N SER A 292 -0.36 16.26 3.87
CA SER A 292 0.25 17.10 4.92
C SER A 292 -0.29 18.53 4.89
N MET A 293 -0.87 18.95 3.76
CA MET A 293 -1.46 20.28 3.61
C MET A 293 -2.90 20.27 4.15
N PRO A 294 -3.34 21.32 4.86
CA PRO A 294 -4.75 21.48 5.16
C PRO A 294 -5.54 21.53 3.85
N PRO A 295 -6.78 20.97 3.82
CA PRO A 295 -7.61 21.04 2.63
C PRO A 295 -7.72 22.50 2.18
N GLU A 296 -7.39 22.77 0.92
CA GLU A 296 -7.60 24.11 0.37
C GLU A 296 -9.06 24.50 0.56
N SER A 297 -9.30 25.64 1.20
CA SER A 297 -10.64 26.18 1.30
C SER A 297 -11.22 26.29 -0.11
N PRO A 298 -12.45 25.82 -0.37
CA PRO A 298 -13.02 25.93 -1.69
C PRO A 298 -12.97 27.40 -2.12
N VAL A 299 -12.24 27.69 -3.19
CA VAL A 299 -12.24 29.00 -3.82
C VAL A 299 -13.67 29.22 -4.31
N ILE A 300 -14.45 30.01 -3.60
CA ILE A 300 -15.75 30.49 -4.05
C ILE A 300 -15.46 31.50 -5.17
N GLY A 301 -15.27 30.96 -6.37
CA GLY A 301 -15.23 31.77 -7.57
C GLY A 301 -16.64 32.31 -7.89
N PRO A 302 -16.79 33.54 -8.42
CA PRO A 302 -18.10 34.10 -8.78
C PRO A 302 -18.76 33.22 -9.85
N GLY A 303 -20.01 32.85 -9.59
CA GLY A 303 -20.80 31.85 -10.27
C GLY A 303 -20.75 31.89 -11.79
N ASN A 304 -20.38 30.76 -12.36
CA ASN A 304 -20.80 30.39 -13.70
C ASN A 304 -21.80 29.21 -13.55
N MET A 305 -23.07 29.52 -13.68
CA MET A 305 -24.11 28.52 -13.89
C MET A 305 -23.82 27.78 -15.19
N MET A 306 -23.24 26.60 -15.13
CA MET A 306 -23.26 25.66 -16.23
C MET A 306 -24.49 24.78 -16.10
N SER A 307 -25.39 24.92 -17.08
CA SER A 307 -26.52 24.03 -17.29
C SER A 307 -26.09 22.56 -17.42
N PRO A 308 -26.92 21.60 -16.98
CA PRO A 308 -26.57 20.19 -17.06
C PRO A 308 -26.51 19.75 -18.53
N ARG A 309 -25.35 19.31 -18.98
CA ARG A 309 -25.20 18.64 -20.25
C ARG A 309 -25.86 17.25 -20.15
N SER A 310 -26.84 17.02 -21.01
CA SER A 310 -27.48 15.73 -21.23
C SER A 310 -26.44 14.66 -21.57
N SER A 311 -26.37 13.60 -20.76
CA SER A 311 -25.57 12.41 -21.01
C SER A 311 -26.22 11.61 -22.15
N SER A 312 -25.55 11.52 -23.29
CA SER A 312 -25.85 10.55 -24.34
C SER A 312 -25.36 9.16 -23.89
N PRO A 313 -26.14 8.10 -24.14
CA PRO A 313 -25.74 6.75 -23.73
C PRO A 313 -24.68 6.21 -24.67
N LEU A 314 -23.55 5.81 -24.10
CA LEU A 314 -22.50 5.05 -24.78
C LEU A 314 -23.05 3.65 -25.15
N HIS A 315 -22.92 3.31 -26.41
CA HIS A 315 -23.23 2.03 -27.01
C HIS A 315 -22.60 0.88 -26.24
N ARG A 316 -23.44 0.00 -25.71
CA ARG A 316 -23.03 -1.35 -25.30
C ARG A 316 -22.83 -2.19 -26.55
N SER A 317 -21.62 -2.54 -26.90
CA SER A 317 -21.37 -3.64 -27.83
C SER A 317 -21.54 -4.97 -27.07
N ALA A 318 -22.62 -5.65 -27.37
CA ALA A 318 -22.90 -7.00 -26.92
C ALA A 318 -21.96 -7.98 -27.62
N PHE A 319 -21.11 -8.68 -26.89
CA PHE A 319 -20.55 -9.94 -27.39
C PHE A 319 -21.58 -11.03 -27.17
N ALA A 320 -22.19 -11.44 -28.27
CA ALA A 320 -23.07 -12.60 -28.30
C ALA A 320 -22.23 -13.88 -28.28
N SER A 321 -22.39 -14.68 -27.26
CA SER A 321 -21.94 -16.05 -27.22
C SER A 321 -22.87 -16.92 -28.03
N SER A 322 -22.43 -17.41 -29.19
CA SER A 322 -23.14 -18.45 -29.95
C SER A 322 -22.72 -19.83 -29.42
N SER A 323 -23.59 -20.44 -28.65
CA SER A 323 -23.57 -21.88 -28.41
C SER A 323 -24.29 -22.59 -29.52
N SER A 324 -23.61 -23.37 -30.35
CA SER A 324 -24.23 -24.36 -31.20
C SER A 324 -23.80 -25.77 -30.77
N SER A 325 -24.77 -26.45 -30.18
CA SER A 325 -24.74 -27.89 -29.98
C SER A 325 -24.94 -28.60 -31.30
N SER A 326 -24.10 -29.56 -31.66
CA SER A 326 -24.51 -30.65 -32.54
C SER A 326 -23.94 -31.99 -32.07
N VAL A 327 -24.84 -32.79 -31.65
CA VAL A 327 -24.66 -34.22 -31.33
C VAL A 327 -24.40 -34.97 -32.64
N GLY A 328 -23.26 -35.66 -32.69
CA GLY A 328 -22.95 -36.64 -33.75
C GLY A 328 -22.50 -37.97 -33.11
N LYS A 329 -23.45 -38.85 -32.86
CA LYS A 329 -23.21 -40.28 -32.61
C LYS A 329 -22.62 -40.92 -33.84
N ARG A 330 -21.43 -41.48 -33.79
CA ARG A 330 -21.03 -42.60 -34.69
C ARG A 330 -20.50 -43.73 -33.81
N ARG A 331 -21.25 -44.86 -33.87
CA ARG A 331 -20.76 -46.21 -33.55
C ARG A 331 -19.68 -46.60 -34.54
N LEU A 332 -18.65 -47.21 -34.03
CA LEU A 332 -17.80 -48.12 -34.82
C LEU A 332 -17.61 -49.40 -34.02
N SER A 333 -17.92 -50.46 -34.74
CA SER A 333 -17.88 -51.85 -34.41
C SER A 333 -16.44 -52.38 -34.26
N SER A 334 -16.33 -53.38 -33.37
CA SER A 334 -15.24 -54.35 -33.27
C SER A 334 -14.78 -54.97 -34.58
N ASN A 335 -13.45 -55.14 -34.71
CA ASN A 335 -12.86 -56.41 -35.12
C ASN A 335 -11.32 -56.24 -35.24
N GLY A 336 -10.62 -57.26 -34.73
CA GLY A 336 -9.20 -57.55 -34.93
C GLY A 336 -8.38 -57.48 -33.65
#